data_4e759013b67970648f15a71761b1b7f8
#
_entry.id   4e759013b67970648f15a71761b1b7f8
#
_cell.length_a   1.000
_cell.length_b   1.000
_cell.length_c   1.000
_cell.angle_alpha   90.00
_cell.angle_beta   90.00
_cell.angle_gamma   90.00
#
_symmetry.space_group_name_H-M   'P 1'
#
loop_
_entity.id
_entity.type
_entity.pdbx_description
1 polymer ?
#
loop_
_entity_poly.entity_id
_entity_poly.type
_entity_poly.pdbx_seq_one_letter_code
_entity_poly.pdbx_strand_id
1 'polypeptide(L)' 'MTLREMSRDYEYAASLLRARLKQLRQELAVAEDAEEIWHLKRRIAELTPMLTQMNELAELTAHYYERGYWRSEKYTL' A
#
# COMPACT_ATOMS: atom_id res chain seq x y z
N MET A 1 14.29 16.66 -1.19
CA MET A 1 13.87 15.37 -0.66
C MET A 1 14.68 14.25 -1.29
N THR A 2 15.20 13.35 -0.48
CA THR A 2 16.00 12.25 -0.98
C THR A 2 15.10 11.06 -1.28
N LEU A 3 15.65 10.09 -2.03
CA LEU A 3 14.92 8.88 -2.32
C LEU A 3 14.60 8.10 -1.05
N ARG A 4 15.50 8.16 -0.08
CA ARG A 4 15.27 7.51 1.20
C ARG A 4 14.06 8.13 1.91
N GLU A 5 13.98 9.44 1.89
CA GLU A 5 12.87 10.13 2.52
C GLU A 5 11.56 9.83 1.80
N MET A 6 11.61 9.76 0.48
CA MET A 6 10.43 9.40 -0.29
C MET A 6 9.96 7.99 0.04
N SER A 7 10.91 7.08 0.22
CA SER A 7 10.56 5.71 0.58
C SER A 7 9.84 5.68 1.93
N ARG A 8 10.31 6.45 2.89
CA ARG A 8 9.66 6.52 4.19
C ARG A 8 8.26 7.08 4.08
N ASP A 9 8.08 8.11 3.24
CA ASP A 9 6.77 8.70 3.05
C ASP A 9 5.80 7.70 2.45
N TYR A 10 6.26 6.92 1.48
CA TYR A 10 5.42 5.89 0.88
C TYR A 10 5.09 4.79 1.87
N GLU A 11 6.06 4.41 2.70
CA GLU A 11 5.82 3.39 3.72
C GLU A 11 4.82 3.89 4.75
N TYR A 12 4.92 5.14 5.13
CA TYR A 12 3.98 5.72 6.07
C TYR A 12 2.57 5.75 5.49
N ALA A 13 2.45 6.19 4.24
CA ALA A 13 1.16 6.22 3.57
C ALA A 13 0.56 4.82 3.45
N ALA A 14 1.40 3.83 3.12
CA ALA A 14 0.94 2.46 3.03
C ALA A 14 0.47 1.95 4.38
N SER A 15 1.16 2.33 5.44
CA SER A 15 0.77 1.95 6.79
C SER A 15 -0.60 2.51 7.15
N LEU A 16 -0.86 3.76 6.79
CA LEU A 16 -2.16 4.37 7.05
C LEU A 16 -3.26 3.67 6.26
N LEU A 17 -2.97 3.34 5.00
CA LEU A 17 -3.95 2.65 4.18
C LEU A 17 -4.24 1.25 4.71
N ARG A 18 -3.20 0.54 5.18
CA ARG A 18 -3.42 -0.78 5.77
C ARG A 18 -4.29 -0.70 7.00
N ALA A 19 -4.05 0.30 7.85
CA ALA A 19 -4.86 0.48 9.04
C ALA A 19 -6.31 0.78 8.68
N ARG A 20 -6.51 1.62 7.67
CA ARG A 20 -7.86 1.95 7.23
C ARG A 20 -8.56 0.74 6.66
N LEU A 21 -7.86 -0.05 5.84
CA LEU A 21 -8.42 -1.25 5.27
C LEU A 21 -8.79 -2.26 6.35
N LYS A 22 -7.94 -2.40 7.37
CA LYS A 22 -8.23 -3.30 8.46
C LYS A 22 -9.51 -2.87 9.18
N GLN A 23 -9.63 -1.57 9.42
CA GLN A 23 -10.82 -1.04 10.07
C GLN A 23 -12.07 -1.30 9.24
N LEU A 24 -11.98 -1.07 7.94
CA LEU A 24 -13.12 -1.31 7.06
C LEU A 24 -13.51 -2.78 7.03
N ARG A 25 -12.53 -3.67 7.04
CA ARG A 25 -12.82 -5.10 7.07
C ARG A 25 -13.50 -5.51 8.37
N GLN A 26 -13.09 -4.90 9.47
CA GLN A 26 -13.72 -5.18 10.75
C GLN A 26 -15.16 -4.69 10.76
N GLU A 27 -15.41 -3.52 10.20
CA GLU A 27 -16.76 -3.01 10.09
C GLU A 27 -17.62 -3.91 9.20
N LEU A 28 -17.01 -4.39 8.12
CA LEU A 28 -17.72 -5.27 7.19
C LEU A 28 -18.12 -6.57 7.88
N ALA A 29 -17.26 -7.08 8.75
CA ALA A 29 -17.52 -8.35 9.42
C ALA A 29 -18.73 -8.30 10.32
N VAL A 30 -19.07 -7.11 10.84
CA VAL A 30 -20.22 -6.97 11.73
C VAL A 30 -21.38 -6.24 11.08
N ALA A 31 -21.26 -5.84 9.83
CA ALA A 31 -22.31 -5.13 9.13
C ALA A 31 -23.43 -6.10 8.78
N GLU A 32 -24.68 -5.65 8.96
CA GLU A 32 -25.83 -6.47 8.67
C GLU A 32 -26.69 -5.89 7.55
N ASP A 33 -26.58 -4.59 7.33
CA ASP A 33 -27.37 -3.92 6.31
C ASP A 33 -26.72 -4.10 4.94
N ALA A 34 -27.49 -4.54 3.96
CA ALA A 34 -26.96 -4.81 2.63
C ALA A 34 -26.34 -3.58 2.00
N GLU A 35 -26.95 -2.42 2.21
CA GLU A 35 -26.42 -1.19 1.64
C GLU A 35 -25.09 -0.82 2.28
N GLU A 36 -25.00 -0.97 3.58
CA GLU A 36 -23.75 -0.70 4.28
C GLU A 36 -22.67 -1.65 3.83
N ILE A 37 -23.00 -2.93 3.67
CA ILE A 37 -22.04 -3.92 3.20
C ILE A 37 -21.53 -3.54 1.81
N TRP A 38 -22.42 -3.10 0.95
CA TRP A 38 -22.04 -2.70 -0.41
C TRP A 38 -21.08 -1.52 -0.38
N HIS A 39 -21.37 -0.52 0.44
CA HIS A 39 -20.51 0.65 0.56
C HIS A 39 -19.13 0.29 1.11
N LEU A 40 -19.10 -0.57 2.11
CA LEU A 40 -17.83 -0.99 2.70
C LEU A 40 -16.99 -1.76 1.70
N LYS A 41 -17.61 -2.69 0.97
CA LYS A 41 -16.89 -3.46 -0.02
C LYS A 41 -16.35 -2.56 -1.12
N ARG A 42 -17.12 -1.57 -1.54
CA ARG A 42 -16.69 -0.65 -2.56
C ARG A 42 -15.49 0.16 -2.08
N ARG A 43 -15.54 0.63 -0.85
CA ARG A 43 -14.44 1.41 -0.31
C ARG A 43 -13.16 0.57 -0.21
N ILE A 44 -13.30 -0.66 0.22
CA ILE A 44 -12.16 -1.56 0.28
C ILE A 44 -11.57 -1.77 -1.11
N ALA A 45 -12.42 -1.97 -2.09
CA ALA A 45 -11.96 -2.17 -3.47
C ALA A 45 -11.25 -0.94 -4.00
N GLU A 46 -11.68 0.24 -3.58
CA GLU A 46 -11.02 1.47 -4.03
C GLU A 46 -9.66 1.68 -3.38
N LEU A 47 -9.53 1.29 -2.12
CA LEU A 47 -8.30 1.53 -1.39
C LEU A 47 -7.22 0.49 -1.64
N THR A 48 -7.61 -0.73 -1.99
CA THR A 48 -6.65 -1.80 -2.18
C THR A 48 -5.61 -1.50 -3.26
N PRO A 49 -5.99 -1.01 -4.44
CA PRO A 49 -4.97 -0.67 -5.45
C PRO A 49 -4.04 0.44 -4.98
N MET A 50 -4.57 1.39 -4.21
CA MET A 50 -3.74 2.47 -3.68
C MET A 50 -2.68 1.93 -2.75
N LEU A 51 -3.05 0.98 -1.90
CA LEU A 51 -2.08 0.36 -0.99
C LEU A 51 -1.01 -0.38 -1.78
N THR A 52 -1.41 -1.12 -2.80
CA THR A 52 -0.46 -1.83 -3.64
C THR A 52 0.52 -0.87 -4.29
N GLN A 53 0.02 0.25 -4.82
CA GLN A 53 0.88 1.25 -5.43
C GLN A 53 1.85 1.85 -4.43
N MET A 54 1.37 2.15 -3.22
CA MET A 54 2.24 2.73 -2.20
C MET A 54 3.34 1.76 -1.80
N ASN A 55 2.99 0.48 -1.66
CA ASN A 55 3.98 -0.53 -1.32
C ASN A 55 5.02 -0.69 -2.43
N GLU A 56 4.57 -0.69 -3.67
CA GLU A 56 5.49 -0.82 -4.80
C GLU A 56 6.42 0.38 -4.89
N LEU A 57 5.89 1.57 -4.68
CA LEU A 57 6.70 2.78 -4.73
C LEU A 57 7.71 2.80 -3.59
N ALA A 58 7.30 2.39 -2.41
CA ALA A 58 8.21 2.35 -1.28
C ALA A 58 9.35 1.38 -1.54
N GLU A 59 9.02 0.21 -2.06
CA GLU A 59 10.03 -0.79 -2.34
C GLU A 59 10.97 -0.34 -3.45
N LEU A 60 10.40 0.23 -4.50
CA LEU A 60 11.20 0.68 -5.62
C LEU A 60 12.18 1.77 -5.22
N THR A 61 11.71 2.76 -4.46
CA THR A 61 12.60 3.85 -4.06
C THR A 61 13.67 3.38 -3.10
N ALA A 62 13.33 2.45 -2.20
CA ALA A 62 14.31 1.90 -1.28
C ALA A 62 15.40 1.15 -2.04
N HIS A 63 15.00 0.32 -3.01
CA HIS A 63 15.96 -0.44 -3.79
C HIS A 63 16.80 0.45 -4.68
N TYR A 64 16.19 1.47 -5.23
CA TYR A 64 16.92 2.40 -6.06
C TYR A 64 18.01 3.10 -5.26
N TYR A 65 17.73 3.34 -4.00
CA TYR A 65 18.71 3.97 -3.13
C TYR A 65 19.87 3.05 -2.80
N GLU A 66 19.62 1.75 -2.75
CA GLU A 66 20.65 0.76 -2.45
C GLU A 66 21.35 0.36 -3.74
N ARG A 67 22.50 0.91 -3.94
CA ARG A 67 23.22 0.75 -5.20
C ARG A 67 23.60 -0.68 -5.50
N GLY A 68 23.98 -1.43 -4.47
CA GLY A 68 24.33 -2.82 -4.67
C GLY A 68 23.18 -3.62 -5.23
N TYR A 69 21.99 -3.35 -4.73
CA TYR A 69 20.82 -4.01 -5.21
C TYR A 69 20.60 -3.74 -6.69
N TRP A 70 20.85 -2.49 -7.10
CA TRP A 70 20.65 -2.10 -8.48
C TRP A 70 21.56 -2.83 -9.43
N ARG A 71 22.69 -3.21 -8.94
CA ARG A 71 23.65 -3.89 -9.78
C ARG A 71 23.41 -5.38 -9.81
N SER A 72 22.42 -5.86 -9.13
CA SER A 72 22.16 -7.27 -9.10
C SER A 72 21.72 -7.74 -10.47
N GLU A 73 21.76 -9.05 -10.66
CA GLU A 73 21.45 -9.65 -11.91
C GLU A 73 19.99 -9.54 -12.29
N LYS A 74 19.18 -9.06 -11.43
CA LYS A 74 17.78 -8.96 -11.77
C LYS A 74 17.56 -8.06 -12.98
N TYR A 75 18.52 -7.24 -13.28
CA TYR A 75 18.41 -6.39 -14.46
C TYR A 75 19.02 -6.98 -15.68
N THR A 76 19.57 -8.14 -15.55
CA THR A 76 20.16 -8.81 -16.69
C THR A 76 19.24 -9.88 -17.21
N LEU A 77 18.04 -9.82 -16.82
CA LEU A 77 17.05 -10.83 -17.23
C LEU A 77 16.82 -10.88 -18.75
#